data_5262d968ce22b5bd66e6d8fab9e30870
#
_entry.id   5262d968ce22b5bd66e6d8fab9e30870
#
_cell.length_a   1.000
_cell.length_b   1.000
_cell.length_c   1.000
_cell.angle_alpha   90.00
_cell.angle_beta   90.00
_cell.angle_gamma   90.00
#
_symmetry.space_group_name_H-M   'P 1'
#
loop_
_entity.id
_entity.type
_entity.pdbx_description
1 polymer ?
#
loop_
_entity_poly.entity_id
_entity_poly.type
_entity_poly.pdbx_seq_one_letter_code
_entity_poly.pdbx_strand_id
1 'polypeptide(L)'
;MQLNLKRPLIFFDLETTGTNVTQDRIVELSYIKVYPDGTEEKRCRRINPGIPIPPASTAVHHISDEDVKDEPTFKQIAKSLHTIFEGCDIAGYNSNKFDVPLLMEEFGRCGINFDVTGRYFIDVQNIFHKMEQRTLVAAYRFYCGKELESAHSAMADTEATFEVLKEQIQKYQELENDVEVLAKFSSMGRNLDLASRIVLDDQDRPVFNFGKHKGKTVKEVLKREPSFFDWVMQGDFPKNTKDILCQLKYKYSKE
;
A
#
# COMPACT_ATOMS: atom_id res chain seq x y z
N MET A 1 19.98 20.97 -8.86
CA MET A 1 20.90 19.81 -8.79
C MET A 1 20.66 18.95 -10.02
N GLN A 2 21.71 18.61 -10.79
CA GLN A 2 21.61 17.74 -11.96
C GLN A 2 21.90 16.28 -11.55
N LEU A 3 21.15 15.33 -12.10
CA LEU A 3 21.43 13.91 -11.88
C LEU A 3 22.70 13.51 -12.63
N ASN A 4 23.58 12.74 -11.98
CA ASN A 4 24.78 12.21 -12.61
C ASN A 4 24.46 10.87 -13.28
N LEU A 5 24.17 10.89 -14.57
CA LEU A 5 23.68 9.76 -15.34
C LEU A 5 24.77 9.26 -16.32
N LYS A 6 24.95 7.95 -16.42
CA LYS A 6 25.80 7.32 -17.44
C LYS A 6 25.03 6.95 -18.71
N ARG A 7 23.72 6.77 -18.60
CA ARG A 7 22.74 6.53 -19.67
C ARG A 7 21.42 7.18 -19.31
N PRO A 8 20.48 7.33 -20.25
CA PRO A 8 19.20 7.97 -19.94
C PRO A 8 18.47 7.27 -18.79
N LEU A 9 17.83 8.05 -17.93
CA LEU A 9 16.96 7.59 -16.85
C LEU A 9 15.53 8.00 -17.18
N ILE A 10 14.61 7.04 -17.23
CA ILE A 10 13.20 7.30 -17.48
C ILE A 10 12.38 7.12 -16.20
N PHE A 11 11.77 8.19 -15.75
CA PHE A 11 10.72 8.18 -14.72
C PHE A 11 9.40 7.94 -15.43
N PHE A 12 8.57 7.05 -14.91
CA PHE A 12 7.24 6.85 -15.47
C PHE A 12 6.25 6.42 -14.40
N ASP A 13 4.97 6.62 -14.73
CA ASP A 13 3.82 6.29 -13.90
C ASP A 13 2.66 5.85 -14.78
N LEU A 14 1.80 4.98 -14.27
CA LEU A 14 0.70 4.36 -14.99
C LEU A 14 -0.64 4.56 -14.27
N GLU A 15 -1.66 5.00 -15.02
CA GLU A 15 -3.04 4.79 -14.60
C GLU A 15 -3.61 3.54 -15.29
N THR A 16 -4.42 2.79 -14.57
CA THR A 16 -4.81 1.43 -14.98
C THR A 16 -6.27 1.11 -14.65
N THR A 17 -6.80 0.08 -15.29
CA THR A 17 -8.16 -0.43 -15.02
C THR A 17 -8.30 -1.06 -13.63
N GLY A 18 -7.19 -1.30 -12.91
CA GLY A 18 -7.15 -1.86 -11.56
C GLY A 18 -5.74 -2.23 -11.13
N THR A 19 -5.60 -2.97 -10.04
CA THR A 19 -4.30 -3.26 -9.41
C THR A 19 -3.75 -4.66 -9.68
N ASN A 20 -4.40 -5.45 -10.50
CA ASN A 20 -3.95 -6.79 -10.87
C ASN A 20 -3.02 -6.73 -12.08
N VAL A 21 -1.72 -6.84 -11.85
CA VAL A 21 -0.66 -6.74 -12.86
C VAL A 21 -0.91 -7.64 -14.09
N THR A 22 -1.47 -8.84 -13.90
CA THR A 22 -1.64 -9.82 -15.00
C THR A 22 -2.97 -9.68 -15.74
N GLN A 23 -3.96 -8.96 -15.20
CA GLN A 23 -5.30 -8.86 -15.78
C GLN A 23 -5.64 -7.44 -16.21
N ASP A 24 -5.18 -6.45 -15.46
CA ASP A 24 -5.50 -5.06 -15.72
C ASP A 24 -4.71 -4.48 -16.90
N ARG A 25 -5.16 -3.34 -17.37
CA ARG A 25 -4.68 -2.70 -18.60
C ARG A 25 -4.33 -1.24 -18.29
N ILE A 26 -3.38 -0.70 -19.05
CA ILE A 26 -2.98 0.72 -18.94
C ILE A 26 -4.04 1.60 -19.62
N VAL A 27 -4.47 2.66 -18.93
CA VAL A 27 -5.37 3.71 -19.46
C VAL A 27 -4.64 5.04 -19.69
N GLU A 28 -3.57 5.31 -18.95
CA GLU A 28 -2.67 6.44 -19.18
C GLU A 28 -1.23 6.05 -18.83
N LEU A 29 -0.28 6.57 -19.57
CA LEU A 29 1.15 6.46 -19.30
C LEU A 29 1.79 7.84 -19.40
N SER A 30 2.47 8.25 -18.34
CA SER A 30 3.30 9.45 -18.34
C SER A 30 4.76 9.09 -18.14
N TYR A 31 5.67 9.84 -18.75
CA TYR A 31 7.09 9.70 -18.49
C TYR A 31 7.86 11.02 -18.58
N ILE A 32 8.99 11.04 -17.86
CA ILE A 32 10.05 12.03 -17.99
C ILE A 32 11.34 11.24 -18.25
N LYS A 33 11.90 11.41 -19.44
CA LYS A 33 13.19 10.85 -19.82
C LYS A 33 14.26 11.90 -19.68
N VAL A 34 15.24 11.64 -18.80
CA VAL A 34 16.36 12.54 -18.51
C VAL A 34 17.60 11.97 -19.16
N TYR A 35 18.29 12.76 -19.95
CA TYR A 35 19.52 12.38 -20.63
C TYR A 35 20.77 12.74 -19.82
N PRO A 36 21.94 12.13 -20.09
CA PRO A 36 23.19 12.43 -19.37
C PRO A 36 23.65 13.90 -19.47
N ASP A 37 23.26 14.60 -20.52
CA ASP A 37 23.53 16.04 -20.72
C ASP A 37 22.57 16.94 -19.93
N GLY A 38 21.58 16.35 -19.23
CA GLY A 38 20.58 17.05 -18.45
C GLY A 38 19.36 17.49 -19.24
N THR A 39 19.27 17.19 -20.54
CA THR A 39 18.04 17.44 -21.31
C THR A 39 16.92 16.51 -20.87
N GLU A 40 15.67 16.97 -20.98
CA GLU A 40 14.48 16.24 -20.55
C GLU A 40 13.46 16.14 -21.69
N GLU A 41 12.89 14.95 -21.83
CA GLU A 41 11.71 14.72 -22.67
C GLU A 41 10.54 14.31 -21.78
N LYS A 42 9.40 15.02 -21.89
CA LYS A 42 8.18 14.77 -21.10
C LYS A 42 7.01 14.44 -22.00
N ARG A 43 6.29 13.37 -21.68
CA ARG A 43 5.07 12.96 -22.40
C ARG A 43 4.08 12.40 -21.41
N CYS A 44 2.81 12.64 -21.69
CA CYS A 44 1.67 11.95 -21.12
C CYS A 44 0.77 11.50 -22.27
N ARG A 45 0.26 10.28 -22.23
CA ARG A 45 -0.59 9.72 -23.25
C ARG A 45 -1.67 8.85 -22.65
N ARG A 46 -2.91 9.13 -23.02
CA ARG A 46 -4.04 8.22 -22.79
C ARG A 46 -3.99 7.04 -23.76
N ILE A 47 -4.50 5.91 -23.29
CA ILE A 47 -4.44 4.63 -24.01
C ILE A 47 -5.81 3.97 -23.85
N ASN A 48 -6.37 3.52 -24.96
CA ASN A 48 -7.58 2.71 -24.93
C ASN A 48 -7.23 1.31 -24.40
N PRO A 49 -7.73 0.91 -23.22
CA PRO A 49 -7.39 -0.38 -22.63
C PRO A 49 -8.02 -1.57 -23.38
N GLY A 50 -9.04 -1.34 -24.21
CA GLY A 50 -9.79 -2.37 -24.91
C GLY A 50 -10.70 -3.20 -24.02
N ILE A 51 -10.84 -2.83 -22.75
CA ILE A 51 -11.77 -3.39 -21.76
C ILE A 51 -12.42 -2.25 -20.97
N PRO A 52 -13.60 -2.44 -20.37
CA PRO A 52 -14.25 -1.41 -19.57
C PRO A 52 -13.38 -0.98 -18.38
N ILE A 53 -13.38 0.31 -18.08
CA ILE A 53 -12.71 0.87 -16.90
C ILE A 53 -13.68 0.78 -15.71
N PRO A 54 -13.33 0.06 -14.63
CA PRO A 54 -14.20 -0.03 -13.45
C PRO A 54 -14.45 1.34 -12.82
N PRO A 55 -15.68 1.63 -12.33
CA PRO A 55 -15.99 2.90 -11.68
C PRO A 55 -15.07 3.23 -10.49
N ALA A 56 -14.59 2.20 -9.77
CA ALA A 56 -13.64 2.37 -8.68
C ALA A 56 -12.30 2.94 -9.17
N SER A 57 -11.81 2.53 -10.34
CA SER A 57 -10.59 3.04 -10.95
C SER A 57 -10.80 4.47 -11.46
N THR A 58 -11.91 4.73 -12.16
CA THR A 58 -12.30 6.08 -12.58
C THR A 58 -12.41 7.05 -11.40
N ALA A 59 -12.88 6.59 -10.24
CA ALA A 59 -12.96 7.43 -9.03
C ALA A 59 -11.57 7.86 -8.51
N VAL A 60 -10.52 7.10 -8.82
CA VAL A 60 -9.13 7.40 -8.41
C VAL A 60 -8.45 8.32 -9.41
N HIS A 61 -8.38 7.93 -10.69
CA HIS A 61 -7.59 8.64 -11.71
C HIS A 61 -8.44 9.55 -12.62
N HIS A 62 -9.77 9.57 -12.44
CA HIS A 62 -10.71 10.43 -13.17
C HIS A 62 -10.76 10.24 -14.70
N ILE A 63 -10.30 9.08 -15.19
CA ILE A 63 -10.38 8.70 -16.60
C ILE A 63 -11.50 7.69 -16.77
N SER A 64 -12.43 7.97 -17.68
CA SER A 64 -13.57 7.12 -18.02
C SER A 64 -13.36 6.43 -19.37
N ASP A 65 -14.23 5.46 -19.72
CA ASP A 65 -14.23 4.82 -21.04
C ASP A 65 -14.40 5.85 -22.17
N GLU A 66 -15.20 6.88 -21.93
CA GLU A 66 -15.43 7.96 -22.93
C GLU A 66 -14.16 8.76 -23.23
N ASP A 67 -13.30 8.96 -22.22
CA ASP A 67 -12.05 9.71 -22.35
C ASP A 67 -10.97 8.98 -23.17
N VAL A 68 -11.10 7.66 -23.32
CA VAL A 68 -10.09 6.82 -24.00
C VAL A 68 -10.61 6.08 -25.23
N LYS A 69 -11.90 6.20 -25.57
CA LYS A 69 -12.52 5.44 -26.66
C LYS A 69 -11.85 5.66 -28.02
N ASP A 70 -11.42 6.89 -28.30
CA ASP A 70 -10.79 7.31 -29.55
C ASP A 70 -9.25 7.31 -29.47
N GLU A 71 -8.69 6.96 -28.29
CA GLU A 71 -7.26 6.89 -28.07
C GLU A 71 -6.66 5.58 -28.65
N PRO A 72 -5.37 5.60 -29.03
CA PRO A 72 -4.73 4.39 -29.52
C PRO A 72 -4.66 3.31 -28.42
N THR A 73 -4.82 2.05 -28.84
CA THR A 73 -4.56 0.91 -27.94
C THR A 73 -3.06 0.77 -27.65
N PHE A 74 -2.71 0.10 -26.53
CA PHE A 74 -1.32 -0.17 -26.21
C PHE A 74 -0.59 -0.89 -27.37
N LYS A 75 -1.25 -1.83 -28.05
CA LYS A 75 -0.71 -2.55 -29.21
C LYS A 75 -0.28 -1.62 -30.34
N GLN A 76 -1.04 -0.55 -30.61
CA GLN A 76 -0.72 0.41 -31.68
C GLN A 76 0.52 1.25 -31.37
N ILE A 77 0.79 1.52 -30.08
CA ILE A 77 1.92 2.36 -29.65
C ILE A 77 3.10 1.57 -29.12
N ALA A 78 2.94 0.27 -28.90
CA ALA A 78 3.92 -0.58 -28.20
C ALA A 78 5.33 -0.48 -28.79
N LYS A 79 5.48 -0.52 -30.12
CA LYS A 79 6.80 -0.44 -30.76
C LYS A 79 7.49 0.90 -30.52
N SER A 80 6.76 2.02 -30.68
CA SER A 80 7.31 3.36 -30.44
C SER A 80 7.63 3.56 -28.95
N LEU A 81 6.77 3.07 -28.06
CA LEU A 81 6.99 3.14 -26.62
C LEU A 81 8.21 2.29 -26.21
N HIS A 82 8.36 1.09 -26.76
CA HIS A 82 9.53 0.24 -26.53
C HIS A 82 10.84 0.97 -26.88
N THR A 83 10.89 1.64 -28.04
CA THR A 83 12.07 2.43 -28.46
C THR A 83 12.37 3.57 -27.49
N ILE A 84 11.34 4.21 -26.91
CA ILE A 84 11.54 5.28 -25.92
C ILE A 84 12.24 4.74 -24.66
N PHE A 85 11.85 3.55 -24.21
CA PHE A 85 12.43 2.90 -23.03
C PHE A 85 13.77 2.19 -23.32
N GLU A 86 14.13 1.98 -24.57
CA GLU A 86 15.34 1.24 -24.94
C GLU A 86 16.60 1.94 -24.40
N GLY A 87 17.49 1.16 -23.80
CA GLY A 87 18.75 1.67 -23.25
C GLY A 87 18.64 2.57 -22.01
N CYS A 88 17.45 2.74 -21.46
CA CYS A 88 17.23 3.54 -20.26
C CYS A 88 17.34 2.71 -18.98
N ASP A 89 17.84 3.34 -17.91
CA ASP A 89 17.51 2.96 -16.55
C ASP A 89 16.10 3.45 -16.21
N ILE A 90 15.49 2.89 -15.18
CA ILE A 90 14.07 3.09 -14.87
C ILE A 90 13.93 3.66 -13.46
N ALA A 91 13.06 4.66 -13.31
CA ALA A 91 12.69 5.22 -12.02
C ALA A 91 11.17 5.40 -11.90
N GLY A 92 10.67 5.39 -10.67
CA GLY A 92 9.28 5.66 -10.36
C GLY A 92 9.00 5.59 -8.87
N TYR A 93 7.74 5.69 -8.49
CA TYR A 93 7.30 5.58 -7.09
C TYR A 93 6.51 4.29 -6.90
N ASN A 94 6.99 3.34 -6.11
CA ASN A 94 6.47 1.97 -5.98
C ASN A 94 6.48 1.17 -7.31
N SER A 95 7.19 1.68 -8.31
CA SER A 95 7.14 1.19 -9.69
C SER A 95 7.69 -0.23 -9.84
N ASN A 96 8.62 -0.65 -8.99
CA ASN A 96 9.19 -2.00 -9.02
C ASN A 96 8.15 -3.10 -8.74
N LYS A 97 7.09 -2.78 -8.00
CA LYS A 97 6.06 -3.76 -7.62
C LYS A 97 4.82 -3.71 -8.51
N PHE A 98 4.59 -2.60 -9.20
CA PHE A 98 3.37 -2.40 -9.96
C PHE A 98 3.63 -1.96 -11.41
N ASP A 99 4.14 -0.74 -11.64
CA ASP A 99 4.22 -0.15 -12.97
C ASP A 99 5.12 -0.95 -13.92
N VAL A 100 6.32 -1.32 -13.46
CA VAL A 100 7.27 -2.09 -14.26
C VAL A 100 6.71 -3.46 -14.63
N PRO A 101 6.22 -4.28 -13.68
CA PRO A 101 5.59 -5.56 -14.01
C PRO A 101 4.40 -5.43 -14.96
N LEU A 102 3.52 -4.44 -14.76
CA LEU A 102 2.34 -4.26 -15.62
C LEU A 102 2.73 -3.80 -17.04
N LEU A 103 3.73 -2.91 -17.15
CA LEU A 103 4.28 -2.51 -18.45
C LEU A 103 4.91 -3.71 -19.19
N MET A 104 5.60 -4.60 -18.47
CA MET A 104 6.15 -5.84 -19.03
C MET A 104 5.03 -6.75 -19.57
N GLU A 105 3.95 -6.91 -18.82
CA GLU A 105 2.78 -7.68 -19.27
C GLU A 105 2.15 -7.09 -20.53
N GLU A 106 1.99 -5.78 -20.62
CA GLU A 106 1.44 -5.11 -21.80
C GLU A 106 2.32 -5.30 -23.03
N PHE A 107 3.64 -5.18 -22.91
CA PHE A 107 4.56 -5.50 -24.00
C PHE A 107 4.50 -6.98 -24.37
N GLY A 108 4.44 -7.87 -23.39
CA GLY A 108 4.30 -9.31 -23.61
C GLY A 108 3.05 -9.69 -24.40
N ARG A 109 1.90 -9.06 -24.09
CA ARG A 109 0.64 -9.22 -24.85
C ARG A 109 0.77 -8.76 -26.31
N CYS A 110 1.72 -7.86 -26.59
CA CYS A 110 2.02 -7.40 -27.95
C CYS A 110 3.11 -8.23 -28.65
N GLY A 111 3.62 -9.28 -28.00
CA GLY A 111 4.74 -10.10 -28.52
C GLY A 111 6.08 -9.38 -28.49
N ILE A 112 6.24 -8.33 -27.68
CA ILE A 112 7.47 -7.56 -27.51
C ILE A 112 8.12 -7.98 -26.19
N ASN A 113 9.37 -8.43 -26.26
CA ASN A 113 10.16 -8.70 -25.05
C ASN A 113 10.71 -7.39 -24.50
N PHE A 114 10.18 -6.93 -23.37
CA PHE A 114 10.73 -5.79 -22.66
C PHE A 114 11.86 -6.25 -21.73
N ASP A 115 13.08 -6.30 -22.31
CA ASP A 115 14.25 -6.77 -21.57
C ASP A 115 14.69 -5.76 -20.50
N VAL A 116 14.71 -6.22 -19.26
CA VAL A 116 15.13 -5.47 -18.08
C VAL A 116 16.52 -5.85 -17.59
N THR A 117 17.18 -6.78 -18.27
CA THR A 117 18.52 -7.28 -17.90
C THR A 117 19.56 -6.15 -17.95
N GLY A 118 20.33 -6.00 -16.89
CA GLY A 118 21.38 -4.98 -16.80
C GLY A 118 20.90 -3.54 -16.70
N ARG A 119 19.58 -3.30 -16.48
CA ARG A 119 19.03 -1.98 -16.15
C ARG A 119 19.07 -1.75 -14.65
N TYR A 120 19.27 -0.50 -14.26
CA TYR A 120 19.10 -0.07 -12.88
C TYR A 120 17.65 0.41 -12.66
N PHE A 121 17.13 0.12 -11.47
CA PHE A 121 15.79 0.51 -11.05
C PHE A 121 15.89 1.38 -9.80
N ILE A 122 15.36 2.60 -9.88
CA ILE A 122 15.30 3.54 -8.76
C ILE A 122 13.85 3.67 -8.33
N ASP A 123 13.50 3.01 -7.23
CA ASP A 123 12.20 3.17 -6.60
C ASP A 123 12.27 4.24 -5.51
N VAL A 124 11.69 5.39 -5.80
CA VAL A 124 11.73 6.56 -4.90
C VAL A 124 11.00 6.28 -3.59
N GLN A 125 9.93 5.46 -3.60
CA GLN A 125 9.27 5.03 -2.36
C GLN A 125 10.22 4.22 -1.46
N ASN A 126 11.03 3.34 -2.05
CA ASN A 126 11.99 2.56 -1.29
C ASN A 126 13.09 3.44 -0.66
N ILE A 127 13.51 4.51 -1.36
CA ILE A 127 14.43 5.50 -0.80
C ILE A 127 13.76 6.22 0.36
N PHE A 128 12.53 6.71 0.16
CA PHE A 128 11.74 7.37 1.20
C PHE A 128 11.59 6.49 2.44
N HIS A 129 11.19 5.23 2.28
CA HIS A 129 11.01 4.30 3.41
C HIS A 129 12.31 3.94 4.14
N LYS A 130 13.47 4.01 3.46
CA LYS A 130 14.78 3.76 4.08
C LYS A 130 15.32 4.97 4.82
N MET A 131 15.07 6.17 4.28
CA MET A 131 15.59 7.42 4.83
C MET A 131 14.67 8.00 5.92
N GLU A 132 13.36 7.90 5.73
CA GLU A 132 12.34 8.37 6.66
C GLU A 132 11.80 7.18 7.49
N GLN A 133 12.51 6.85 8.55
CA GLN A 133 12.15 5.74 9.41
C GLN A 133 10.88 6.03 10.21
N ARG A 134 9.99 5.04 10.33
CA ARG A 134 8.78 5.11 11.17
C ARG A 134 9.09 4.59 12.58
N THR A 135 10.07 5.21 13.23
CA THR A 135 10.48 4.92 14.62
C THR A 135 10.08 6.05 15.53
N LEU A 136 10.04 5.81 16.85
CA LEU A 136 9.77 6.86 17.84
C LEU A 136 10.81 7.98 17.74
N VAL A 137 12.08 7.65 17.54
CA VAL A 137 13.17 8.64 17.36
C VAL A 137 12.89 9.55 16.17
N ALA A 138 12.49 8.99 15.03
CA ALA A 138 12.14 9.77 13.84
C ALA A 138 10.89 10.62 14.07
N ALA A 139 9.86 10.08 14.74
CA ALA A 139 8.66 10.81 15.08
C ALA A 139 8.97 11.97 16.04
N TYR A 140 9.78 11.73 17.06
CA TYR A 140 10.17 12.74 18.04
C TYR A 140 10.94 13.90 17.39
N ARG A 141 11.89 13.58 16.49
CA ARG A 141 12.59 14.59 15.68
C ARG A 141 11.63 15.38 14.80
N PHE A 142 10.71 14.69 14.10
CA PHE A 142 9.80 15.32 13.14
C PHE A 142 8.75 16.23 13.81
N TYR A 143 8.15 15.76 14.91
CA TYR A 143 7.07 16.50 15.58
C TYR A 143 7.59 17.51 16.60
N CYS A 144 8.59 17.12 17.39
CA CYS A 144 9.09 17.92 18.50
C CYS A 144 10.35 18.72 18.15
N GLY A 145 11.02 18.44 17.02
CA GLY A 145 12.27 19.10 16.62
C GLY A 145 13.46 18.78 17.53
N LYS A 146 13.40 17.66 18.29
CA LYS A 146 14.38 17.26 19.29
C LYS A 146 14.98 15.90 18.98
N GLU A 147 16.19 15.65 19.51
CA GLU A 147 16.83 14.32 19.47
C GLU A 147 16.45 13.51 20.72
N LEU A 148 16.21 12.22 20.54
CA LEU A 148 15.95 11.30 21.66
C LEU A 148 17.25 10.63 22.08
N GLU A 149 17.97 11.25 23.05
CA GLU A 149 19.32 10.83 23.46
C GLU A 149 19.36 9.47 24.17
N SER A 150 18.27 9.07 24.85
CA SER A 150 18.18 7.84 25.64
C SER A 150 17.14 6.87 25.06
N ALA A 151 17.11 6.70 23.73
CA ALA A 151 16.23 5.73 23.08
C ALA A 151 16.45 4.32 23.70
N HIS A 152 15.33 3.58 23.84
CA HIS A 152 15.25 2.28 24.53
C HIS A 152 15.28 2.33 26.06
N SER A 153 15.22 3.52 26.67
CA SER A 153 14.84 3.70 28.07
C SER A 153 13.32 3.86 28.14
N ALA A 154 12.65 3.01 28.93
CA ALA A 154 11.18 3.03 29.03
C ALA A 154 10.63 4.42 29.42
N MET A 155 11.31 5.15 30.33
CA MET A 155 10.89 6.48 30.73
C MET A 155 11.06 7.49 29.58
N ALA A 156 12.25 7.53 28.95
CA ALA A 156 12.51 8.45 27.83
C ALA A 156 11.58 8.19 26.63
N ASP A 157 11.32 6.93 26.32
CA ASP A 157 10.42 6.55 25.22
C ASP A 157 8.95 6.92 25.56
N THR A 158 8.54 6.79 26.83
CA THR A 158 7.21 7.21 27.29
C THR A 158 7.04 8.73 27.22
N GLU A 159 8.03 9.49 27.70
CA GLU A 159 8.03 10.96 27.61
C GLU A 159 8.01 11.44 26.17
N ALA A 160 8.85 10.86 25.32
CA ALA A 160 8.86 11.18 23.90
C ALA A 160 7.53 10.86 23.23
N THR A 161 6.90 9.72 23.53
CA THR A 161 5.58 9.35 23.01
C THR A 161 4.51 10.36 23.44
N PHE A 162 4.53 10.79 24.68
CA PHE A 162 3.61 11.81 25.19
C PHE A 162 3.79 13.17 24.51
N GLU A 163 5.03 13.63 24.32
CA GLU A 163 5.30 14.87 23.60
C GLU A 163 4.87 14.77 22.13
N VAL A 164 5.18 13.67 21.45
CA VAL A 164 4.76 13.42 20.06
C VAL A 164 3.25 13.51 19.92
N LEU A 165 2.47 12.90 20.82
CA LEU A 165 1.01 12.97 20.74
C LEU A 165 0.51 14.41 20.88
N LYS A 166 1.06 15.21 21.78
CA LYS A 166 0.68 16.63 21.93
C LYS A 166 0.94 17.43 20.66
N GLU A 167 2.11 17.25 20.06
CA GLU A 167 2.48 17.93 18.83
C GLU A 167 1.64 17.45 17.62
N GLN A 168 1.25 16.17 17.58
CA GLN A 168 0.33 15.65 16.58
C GLN A 168 -1.06 16.31 16.68
N ILE A 169 -1.62 16.44 17.88
CA ILE A 169 -2.91 17.11 18.11
C ILE A 169 -2.84 18.60 17.70
N GLN A 170 -1.73 19.29 17.96
CA GLN A 170 -1.56 20.68 17.54
C GLN A 170 -1.38 20.83 16.03
N LYS A 171 -0.71 19.87 15.40
CA LYS A 171 -0.38 19.93 13.98
C LYS A 171 -1.55 19.57 13.07
N TYR A 172 -2.37 18.62 13.45
CA TYR A 172 -3.44 18.08 12.62
C TYR A 172 -4.82 18.50 13.14
N GLN A 173 -5.53 19.30 12.34
CA GLN A 173 -6.87 19.79 12.68
C GLN A 173 -7.91 18.68 12.81
N GLU A 174 -7.67 17.54 12.17
CA GLU A 174 -8.53 16.35 12.19
C GLU A 174 -8.41 15.58 13.52
N LEU A 175 -7.39 15.86 14.32
CA LEU A 175 -7.18 15.23 15.64
C LEU A 175 -7.80 16.08 16.73
N GLU A 176 -9.01 15.73 17.14
CA GLU A 176 -9.63 16.33 18.33
C GLU A 176 -8.90 15.89 19.59
N ASN A 177 -8.72 16.83 20.55
CA ASN A 177 -8.12 16.53 21.84
C ASN A 177 -9.14 15.84 22.77
N ASP A 178 -9.60 14.67 22.33
CA ASP A 178 -10.50 13.79 23.05
C ASP A 178 -10.01 12.34 22.95
N VAL A 179 -9.92 11.64 24.07
CA VAL A 179 -9.32 10.30 24.14
C VAL A 179 -10.12 9.28 23.34
N GLU A 180 -11.46 9.37 23.31
CA GLU A 180 -12.29 8.44 22.56
C GLU A 180 -12.12 8.66 21.05
N VAL A 181 -12.07 9.91 20.62
CA VAL A 181 -11.84 10.27 19.20
C VAL A 181 -10.45 9.84 18.75
N LEU A 182 -9.42 10.15 19.55
CA LEU A 182 -8.04 9.75 19.28
C LEU A 182 -7.88 8.22 19.23
N ALA A 183 -8.53 7.49 20.15
CA ALA A 183 -8.52 6.03 20.17
C ALA A 183 -9.16 5.44 18.91
N LYS A 184 -10.30 5.99 18.46
CA LYS A 184 -10.97 5.58 17.23
C LYS A 184 -10.11 5.89 16.00
N PHE A 185 -9.53 7.09 15.92
CA PHE A 185 -8.67 7.51 14.82
C PHE A 185 -7.41 6.65 14.70
N SER A 186 -6.77 6.33 15.83
CA SER A 186 -5.55 5.53 15.85
C SER A 186 -5.78 4.02 15.74
N SER A 187 -7.04 3.57 15.77
CA SER A 187 -7.35 2.15 15.62
C SER A 187 -7.03 1.65 14.22
N MET A 188 -6.27 0.56 14.12
CA MET A 188 -5.99 -0.11 12.85
C MET A 188 -7.10 -1.12 12.54
N GLY A 189 -8.23 -0.62 12.00
CA GLY A 189 -9.36 -1.46 11.59
C GLY A 189 -10.33 -1.80 12.73
N ARG A 190 -11.26 -2.71 12.45
CA ARG A 190 -12.37 -3.11 13.35
C ARG A 190 -11.95 -4.28 14.26
N ASN A 191 -10.85 -4.11 14.98
CA ASN A 191 -10.27 -5.15 15.83
C ASN A 191 -11.08 -5.32 17.13
N LEU A 192 -11.39 -6.57 17.49
CA LEU A 192 -11.97 -6.91 18.79
C LEU A 192 -10.90 -7.20 19.83
N ASP A 193 -9.74 -7.72 19.42
CA ASP A 193 -8.60 -7.94 20.28
C ASP A 193 -7.39 -7.12 19.84
N LEU A 194 -6.50 -6.83 20.80
CA LEU A 194 -5.32 -5.98 20.56
C LEU A 194 -4.30 -6.56 19.57
N ALA A 195 -4.32 -7.87 19.39
CA ALA A 195 -3.45 -8.57 18.44
C ALA A 195 -4.04 -8.72 17.04
N SER A 196 -5.22 -8.15 16.78
CA SER A 196 -5.95 -8.23 15.50
C SER A 196 -6.19 -9.67 15.03
N ARG A 197 -6.34 -10.62 15.97
CA ARG A 197 -6.65 -12.03 15.67
C ARG A 197 -8.14 -12.24 15.48
N ILE A 198 -8.96 -11.44 16.15
CA ILE A 198 -10.41 -11.42 16.01
C ILE A 198 -10.81 -10.01 15.61
N VAL A 199 -11.46 -9.90 14.45
CA VAL A 199 -11.89 -8.62 13.88
C VAL A 199 -13.39 -8.66 13.57
N LEU A 200 -14.00 -7.50 13.30
CA LEU A 200 -15.37 -7.44 12.79
C LEU A 200 -15.34 -7.40 11.25
N ASP A 201 -16.22 -8.15 10.62
CA ASP A 201 -16.48 -8.04 9.18
C ASP A 201 -17.41 -6.85 8.86
N ASP A 202 -17.74 -6.66 7.57
CA ASP A 202 -18.58 -5.57 7.10
C ASP A 202 -20.03 -5.61 7.66
N GLN A 203 -20.43 -6.73 8.28
CA GLN A 203 -21.74 -6.93 8.92
C GLN A 203 -21.66 -6.91 10.45
N ASP A 204 -20.57 -6.36 11.02
CA ASP A 204 -20.30 -6.31 12.47
C ASP A 204 -20.22 -7.68 13.16
N ARG A 205 -19.88 -8.73 12.41
CA ARG A 205 -19.75 -10.08 12.96
C ARG A 205 -18.30 -10.38 13.32
N PRO A 206 -18.02 -10.94 14.50
CA PRO A 206 -16.68 -11.39 14.86
C PRO A 206 -16.20 -12.50 13.92
N VAL A 207 -15.04 -12.29 13.28
CA VAL A 207 -14.38 -13.25 12.40
C VAL A 207 -12.94 -13.47 12.82
N PHE A 208 -12.42 -14.68 12.60
CA PHE A 208 -10.99 -14.95 12.77
C PHE A 208 -10.18 -14.30 11.66
N ASN A 209 -9.09 -13.62 12.01
CA ASN A 209 -8.18 -12.99 11.07
C ASN A 209 -6.84 -13.73 10.94
N PHE A 210 -6.82 -15.04 11.24
CA PHE A 210 -5.60 -15.86 11.17
C PHE A 210 -5.90 -17.33 10.82
N GLY A 211 -4.85 -18.01 10.38
CA GLY A 211 -4.85 -19.47 10.16
C GLY A 211 -5.91 -19.95 9.15
N LYS A 212 -6.26 -21.24 9.26
CA LYS A 212 -7.22 -21.93 8.36
C LYS A 212 -8.65 -21.41 8.44
N HIS A 213 -8.98 -20.63 9.46
CA HIS A 213 -10.29 -20.04 9.67
C HIS A 213 -10.35 -18.52 9.39
N LYS A 214 -9.31 -17.96 8.78
CA LYS A 214 -9.31 -16.55 8.41
C LYS A 214 -10.54 -16.19 7.56
N GLY A 215 -11.26 -15.13 7.97
CA GLY A 215 -12.48 -14.64 7.30
C GLY A 215 -13.76 -15.40 7.68
N LYS A 216 -13.68 -16.49 8.47
CA LYS A 216 -14.88 -17.21 8.95
C LYS A 216 -15.36 -16.64 10.28
N THR A 217 -16.67 -16.60 10.49
CA THR A 217 -17.23 -16.10 11.74
C THR A 217 -16.83 -16.98 12.92
N VAL A 218 -16.55 -16.35 14.05
CA VAL A 218 -16.22 -17.07 15.30
C VAL A 218 -17.34 -18.03 15.69
N LYS A 219 -18.61 -17.59 15.56
CA LYS A 219 -19.80 -18.41 15.85
C LYS A 219 -19.83 -19.69 15.02
N GLU A 220 -19.61 -19.58 13.71
CA GLU A 220 -19.60 -20.73 12.79
C GLU A 220 -18.47 -21.71 13.10
N VAL A 221 -17.25 -21.20 13.32
CA VAL A 221 -16.10 -22.05 13.63
C VAL A 221 -16.29 -22.79 14.94
N LEU A 222 -16.71 -22.11 16.01
CA LEU A 222 -16.92 -22.74 17.30
C LEU A 222 -18.06 -23.78 17.28
N LYS A 223 -19.06 -23.61 16.40
CA LYS A 223 -20.14 -24.58 16.21
C LYS A 223 -19.68 -25.83 15.43
N ARG A 224 -18.87 -25.64 14.38
CA ARG A 224 -18.41 -26.73 13.50
C ARG A 224 -17.19 -27.46 14.03
N GLU A 225 -16.31 -26.77 14.73
CA GLU A 225 -15.04 -27.31 15.25
C GLU A 225 -14.80 -26.78 16.68
N PRO A 226 -15.55 -27.31 17.69
CA PRO A 226 -15.42 -26.84 19.08
C PRO A 226 -14.00 -26.97 19.64
N SER A 227 -13.23 -27.99 19.20
CA SER A 227 -11.84 -28.18 19.59
C SER A 227 -10.90 -27.06 19.21
N PHE A 228 -11.28 -26.23 18.23
CA PHE A 228 -10.48 -25.06 17.85
C PHE A 228 -10.41 -24.01 18.98
N PHE A 229 -11.47 -23.92 19.80
CA PHE A 229 -11.42 -23.10 21.00
C PHE A 229 -10.31 -23.57 21.96
N ASP A 230 -10.28 -24.86 22.27
CA ASP A 230 -9.30 -25.43 23.20
C ASP A 230 -7.87 -25.27 22.65
N TRP A 231 -7.71 -25.44 21.33
CA TRP A 231 -6.44 -25.22 20.65
C TRP A 231 -5.95 -23.76 20.80
N VAL A 232 -6.82 -22.76 20.67
CA VAL A 232 -6.46 -21.36 20.89
C VAL A 232 -6.13 -21.12 22.37
N MET A 233 -6.93 -21.68 23.29
CA MET A 233 -6.73 -21.49 24.72
C MET A 233 -5.42 -22.09 25.23
N GLN A 234 -4.99 -23.24 24.68
CA GLN A 234 -3.73 -23.90 25.02
C GLN A 234 -2.54 -23.36 24.24
N GLY A 235 -2.77 -22.78 23.07
CA GLY A 235 -1.72 -22.25 22.19
C GLY A 235 -1.09 -20.95 22.70
N ASP A 236 -0.02 -20.53 22.03
CA ASP A 236 0.67 -19.27 22.30
C ASP A 236 -0.09 -18.07 21.70
N PHE A 237 -1.22 -17.72 22.33
CA PHE A 237 -2.02 -16.55 21.97
C PHE A 237 -2.04 -15.55 23.12
N PRO A 238 -2.06 -14.23 22.80
CA PRO A 238 -2.17 -13.20 23.82
C PRO A 238 -3.39 -13.38 24.73
N LYS A 239 -3.23 -13.06 26.03
CA LYS A 239 -4.32 -13.16 27.00
C LYS A 239 -5.59 -12.46 26.55
N ASN A 240 -5.46 -11.23 26.00
CA ASN A 240 -6.60 -10.46 25.50
C ASN A 240 -7.37 -11.22 24.39
N THR A 241 -6.69 -11.86 23.44
CA THR A 241 -7.33 -12.70 22.41
C THR A 241 -8.12 -13.84 23.03
N LYS A 242 -7.54 -14.54 24.03
CA LYS A 242 -8.20 -15.61 24.76
C LYS A 242 -9.43 -15.12 25.52
N ASP A 243 -9.31 -13.99 26.20
CA ASP A 243 -10.41 -13.39 26.97
C ASP A 243 -11.59 -13.01 26.05
N ILE A 244 -11.32 -12.37 24.91
CA ILE A 244 -12.35 -12.05 23.91
C ILE A 244 -13.01 -13.31 23.35
N LEU A 245 -12.22 -14.35 23.04
CA LEU A 245 -12.77 -15.62 22.53
C LEU A 245 -13.67 -16.31 23.58
N CYS A 246 -13.31 -16.26 24.87
CA CYS A 246 -14.14 -16.75 25.97
C CYS A 246 -15.47 -15.98 26.04
N GLN A 247 -15.42 -14.65 25.96
CA GLN A 247 -16.63 -13.81 25.99
C GLN A 247 -17.56 -14.12 24.80
N LEU A 248 -17.01 -14.28 23.60
CA LEU A 248 -17.78 -14.65 22.41
C LEU A 248 -18.38 -16.05 22.54
N LYS A 249 -17.61 -17.05 23.01
CA LYS A 249 -18.12 -18.40 23.25
C LYS A 249 -19.28 -18.38 24.25
N TYR A 250 -19.15 -17.66 25.35
CA TYR A 250 -20.21 -17.50 26.35
C TYR A 250 -21.46 -16.84 25.76
N LYS A 251 -21.28 -15.76 24.98
CA LYS A 251 -22.38 -15.09 24.28
C LYS A 251 -23.14 -16.08 23.38
N TYR A 252 -22.43 -16.84 22.55
CA TYR A 252 -23.05 -17.77 21.58
C TYR A 252 -23.63 -19.03 22.23
N SER A 253 -23.25 -19.37 23.46
CA SER A 253 -23.86 -20.49 24.20
C SER A 253 -25.25 -20.15 24.76
N LYS A 254 -25.63 -18.87 24.79
CA LYS A 254 -26.92 -18.38 25.27
C LYS A 254 -27.92 -18.09 24.14
N GLU A 255 -27.44 -18.08 22.89
CA GLU A 255 -28.26 -17.95 21.67
C GLU A 255 -28.66 -19.32 21.11
#